data_a162b8b07335cd70d2f13e52cb435f16
#
_entry.id   a162b8b07335cd70d2f13e52cb435f16
#
_cell.length_a   1.000
_cell.length_b   1.000
_cell.length_c   1.000
_cell.angle_alpha   90.00
_cell.angle_beta   90.00
_cell.angle_gamma   90.00
#
_symmetry.space_group_name_H-M   'P 1'
#
loop_
_entity.id
_entity.type
_entity.pdbx_description
1 polymer ?
#
loop_
_entity_poly.entity_id
_entity_poly.type
_entity_poly.pdbx_seq_one_letter_code
_entity_poly.pdbx_strand_id
1 'polypeptide(L)'
;WHPMSKIFDLSSISLDPIDEESELIPLMTSDDEEAISKESIPETLPILPLRNTVLFPGVVIPITATRDKSVKLIKHANSGDKLIGVVSQKDGSVSNPTQSDINNIGTVAKILRVLQMPDGNLTIIIQGKKRFNIKSFISEDPFILASVTELLDLKPEKDDKKFNATIDSIKDLSLKIINDNPNIPTEASFAIKNIHSNSFLINF
;
A
#
# COMPACT_ATOMS: atom_id res chain seq x y z
N TRP A 1 -2.39 -26.04 -14.23
CA TRP A 1 -3.35 -25.60 -13.20
C TRP A 1 -2.61 -25.44 -11.89
N HIS A 2 -2.19 -24.21 -11.59
CA HIS A 2 -1.68 -23.86 -10.27
C HIS A 2 -2.77 -23.05 -9.56
N PRO A 3 -3.10 -23.35 -8.32
CA PRO A 3 -4.11 -22.58 -7.60
C PRO A 3 -3.55 -21.20 -7.25
N MET A 4 -4.21 -20.17 -7.75
CA MET A 4 -4.14 -18.82 -7.19
C MET A 4 -4.77 -18.87 -5.80
N SER A 5 -3.97 -19.08 -4.78
CA SER A 5 -4.46 -18.98 -3.40
C SER A 5 -3.33 -18.54 -2.48
N LYS A 6 -3.18 -17.26 -2.32
CA LYS A 6 -2.75 -16.60 -1.08
C LYS A 6 -3.20 -15.15 -1.14
N ILE A 7 -4.50 -14.97 -1.16
CA ILE A 7 -5.14 -13.73 -0.79
C ILE A 7 -5.17 -13.74 0.73
N PHE A 8 -4.32 -12.89 1.33
CA PHE A 8 -4.33 -12.42 2.71
C PHE A 8 -4.83 -13.42 3.77
N ASP A 9 -3.96 -14.32 4.20
CA ASP A 9 -4.15 -15.03 5.46
C ASP A 9 -3.71 -14.09 6.60
N LEU A 10 -4.65 -13.32 7.13
CA LEU A 10 -4.47 -12.50 8.33
C LEU A 10 -4.27 -13.34 9.59
N SER A 11 -4.56 -14.66 9.54
CA SER A 11 -4.41 -15.59 10.67
C SER A 11 -2.94 -15.91 10.98
N SER A 12 -2.01 -15.59 10.09
CA SER A 12 -0.57 -15.83 10.31
C SER A 12 0.15 -14.66 11.00
N ILE A 13 -0.53 -13.55 11.30
CA ILE A 13 -0.01 -12.51 12.16
C ILE A 13 -0.23 -12.99 13.60
N SER A 14 0.72 -13.73 14.15
CA SER A 14 0.81 -13.98 15.58
C SER A 14 1.11 -12.65 16.25
N LEU A 15 0.06 -11.94 16.61
CA LEU A 15 0.11 -10.81 17.51
C LEU A 15 0.20 -11.40 18.91
N ASP A 16 1.26 -11.10 19.67
CA ASP A 16 1.25 -11.24 21.12
C ASP A 16 -0.04 -10.61 21.66
N PRO A 17 -0.62 -11.14 22.76
CA PRO A 17 -1.89 -10.68 23.27
C PRO A 17 -1.80 -9.21 23.66
N ILE A 18 -2.12 -8.37 22.71
CA ILE A 18 -2.42 -6.96 22.91
C ILE A 18 -3.93 -6.91 23.12
N ASP A 19 -4.33 -6.32 24.24
CA ASP A 19 -5.68 -6.14 24.74
C ASP A 19 -6.81 -6.28 23.72
N GLU A 20 -7.90 -6.95 24.17
CA GLU A 20 -9.15 -7.25 23.45
C GLU A 20 -9.95 -6.00 22.99
N GLU A 21 -9.30 -5.02 22.40
CA GLU A 21 -9.95 -4.04 21.55
C GLU A 21 -9.57 -4.38 20.12
N SER A 22 -10.52 -4.98 19.41
CA SER A 22 -10.45 -5.28 17.98
C SER A 22 -9.77 -4.14 17.22
N GLU A 23 -8.50 -4.32 16.85
CA GLU A 23 -7.85 -3.46 15.87
C GLU A 23 -8.54 -3.70 14.52
N LEU A 24 -9.70 -3.09 14.36
CA LEU A 24 -10.30 -2.83 13.06
C LEU A 24 -9.21 -2.19 12.21
N ILE A 25 -8.98 -2.73 11.03
CA ILE A 25 -8.15 -2.08 10.01
C ILE A 25 -8.57 -0.60 10.03
N PRO A 26 -7.68 0.35 10.34
CA PRO A 26 -8.08 1.74 10.44
C PRO A 26 -8.59 2.19 9.07
N LEU A 27 -9.90 2.27 8.95
CA LEU A 27 -10.54 2.83 7.76
C LEU A 27 -10.19 4.31 7.73
N MET A 28 -9.57 4.74 6.65
CA MET A 28 -9.21 6.13 6.45
C MET A 28 -10.45 7.00 6.47
N THR A 29 -10.48 7.97 7.38
CA THR A 29 -11.54 8.97 7.46
C THR A 29 -11.31 10.09 6.44
N SER A 30 -12.33 10.92 6.20
CA SER A 30 -12.17 12.12 5.36
C SER A 30 -11.14 13.09 5.92
N ASP A 31 -11.02 13.19 7.26
CA ASP A 31 -10.03 14.04 7.94
C ASP A 31 -8.61 13.50 7.73
N ASP A 32 -8.42 12.18 7.75
CA ASP A 32 -7.14 11.54 7.44
C ASP A 32 -6.74 11.78 5.98
N GLU A 33 -7.70 11.73 5.05
CA GLU A 33 -7.47 12.03 3.64
C GLU A 33 -7.03 13.49 3.44
N GLU A 34 -7.69 14.43 4.13
CA GLU A 34 -7.28 15.84 4.11
C GLU A 34 -5.90 16.06 4.72
N ALA A 35 -5.57 15.39 5.82
CA ALA A 35 -4.26 15.45 6.43
C ALA A 35 -3.18 14.96 5.47
N ILE A 36 -3.38 13.79 4.86
CA ILE A 36 -2.47 13.23 3.86
C ILE A 36 -2.33 14.17 2.65
N SER A 37 -3.41 14.79 2.20
CA SER A 37 -3.36 15.68 1.03
C SER A 37 -2.54 16.95 1.28
N LYS A 38 -2.42 17.39 2.51
CA LYS A 38 -1.62 18.57 2.93
C LYS A 38 -0.15 18.24 3.18
N GLU A 39 0.20 16.96 3.39
CA GLU A 39 1.59 16.56 3.57
C GLU A 39 2.36 16.74 2.25
N SER A 40 3.55 17.34 2.30
CA SER A 40 4.47 17.36 1.16
C SER A 40 5.24 16.05 1.08
N ILE A 41 5.49 15.56 -0.12
CA ILE A 41 6.39 14.42 -0.30
C ILE A 41 7.84 14.89 -0.46
N PRO A 42 8.83 14.11 -0.01
CA PRO A 42 10.23 14.40 -0.27
C PRO A 42 10.52 14.38 -1.79
N GLU A 43 11.45 15.23 -2.24
CA GLU A 43 11.90 15.23 -3.65
C GLU A 43 12.67 13.97 -4.02
N THR A 44 13.23 13.28 -3.02
CA THR A 44 14.02 12.07 -3.18
C THR A 44 13.51 10.99 -2.25
N LEU A 45 13.29 9.79 -2.77
CA LEU A 45 12.81 8.64 -2.00
C LEU A 45 13.67 7.39 -2.24
N PRO A 46 13.93 6.61 -1.19
CA PRO A 46 14.39 5.24 -1.34
C PRO A 46 13.24 4.39 -1.90
N ILE A 47 13.50 3.67 -3.00
CA ILE A 47 12.49 2.93 -3.74
C ILE A 47 12.54 1.45 -3.39
N LEU A 48 11.42 0.94 -2.86
CA LEU A 48 11.22 -0.47 -2.56
C LEU A 48 10.40 -1.15 -3.67
N PRO A 49 11.01 -2.03 -4.49
CA PRO A 49 10.28 -2.79 -5.48
C PRO A 49 9.39 -3.87 -4.84
N LEU A 50 8.10 -3.86 -5.18
CA LEU A 50 7.15 -4.88 -4.77
C LEU A 50 6.94 -5.93 -5.84
N ARG A 51 6.86 -7.19 -5.40
CA ARG A 51 6.61 -8.35 -6.26
C ARG A 51 5.12 -8.69 -6.23
N ASN A 52 4.48 -8.69 -7.41
CA ASN A 52 3.06 -9.08 -7.58
C ASN A 52 2.08 -8.34 -6.66
N THR A 53 2.42 -7.14 -6.25
CA THR A 53 1.62 -6.32 -5.33
C THR A 53 1.73 -4.86 -5.74
N VAL A 54 0.63 -4.14 -5.58
CA VAL A 54 0.55 -2.68 -5.75
C VAL A 54 0.02 -2.08 -4.45
N LEU A 55 0.67 -1.03 -3.96
CA LEU A 55 0.17 -0.26 -2.83
C LEU A 55 -0.59 0.96 -3.35
N PHE A 56 -1.81 1.15 -2.87
CA PHE A 56 -2.62 2.32 -3.18
C PHE A 56 -2.67 3.30 -1.99
N PRO A 57 -2.93 4.60 -2.24
CA PRO A 57 -3.10 5.59 -1.17
C PRO A 57 -4.16 5.16 -0.15
N GLY A 58 -3.86 5.34 1.13
CA GLY A 58 -4.73 5.00 2.26
C GLY A 58 -4.69 3.53 2.69
N VAL A 59 -4.23 2.64 1.84
CA VAL A 59 -4.20 1.19 2.12
C VAL A 59 -3.01 0.85 3.02
N VAL A 60 -3.21 -0.05 3.97
CA VAL A 60 -2.18 -0.60 4.87
C VAL A 60 -1.92 -2.05 4.50
N ILE A 61 -0.67 -2.39 4.24
CA ILE A 61 -0.27 -3.76 3.92
C ILE A 61 0.99 -4.19 4.66
N PRO A 62 1.13 -5.49 5.02
CA PRO A 62 2.38 -6.06 5.47
C PRO A 62 3.25 -6.45 4.27
N ILE A 63 4.55 -6.18 4.35
CA ILE A 63 5.54 -6.56 3.35
C ILE A 63 6.72 -7.23 4.03
N THR A 64 7.10 -8.42 3.56
CA THR A 64 8.30 -9.12 4.02
C THR A 64 9.45 -8.86 3.07
N ALA A 65 10.52 -8.27 3.58
CA ALA A 65 11.75 -8.02 2.86
C ALA A 65 12.76 -9.14 3.09
N THR A 66 13.08 -9.86 2.02
CA THR A 66 14.02 -10.97 2.03
C THR A 66 15.34 -10.65 1.32
N ARG A 67 15.38 -9.57 0.54
CA ARG A 67 16.55 -9.15 -0.23
C ARG A 67 17.41 -8.21 0.59
N ASP A 68 18.73 -8.34 0.50
CA ASP A 68 19.69 -7.48 1.22
C ASP A 68 19.47 -5.99 0.93
N LYS A 69 19.23 -5.62 -0.33
CA LYS A 69 18.95 -4.22 -0.71
C LYS A 69 17.68 -3.69 -0.05
N SER A 70 16.62 -4.51 0.02
CA SER A 70 15.36 -4.14 0.69
C SER A 70 15.53 -3.99 2.20
N VAL A 71 16.28 -4.89 2.84
CA VAL A 71 16.59 -4.82 4.27
C VAL A 71 17.40 -3.57 4.60
N LYS A 72 18.42 -3.24 3.79
CA LYS A 72 19.22 -2.01 3.96
C LYS A 72 18.35 -0.76 3.80
N LEU A 73 17.48 -0.74 2.80
CA LEU A 73 16.54 0.35 2.57
C LEU A 73 15.63 0.58 3.77
N ILE A 74 15.01 -0.49 4.29
CA ILE A 74 14.09 -0.41 5.43
C ILE A 74 14.82 0.11 6.67
N LYS A 75 16.02 -0.39 6.96
CA LYS A 75 16.81 0.08 8.09
C LYS A 75 17.16 1.56 7.96
N HIS A 76 17.56 1.99 6.76
CA HIS A 76 17.83 3.39 6.47
C HIS A 76 16.59 4.28 6.69
N ALA A 77 15.46 3.93 6.09
CA ALA A 77 14.22 4.68 6.20
C ALA A 77 13.69 4.72 7.65
N ASN A 78 13.79 3.59 8.37
CA ASN A 78 13.28 3.50 9.75
C ASN A 78 14.09 4.36 10.73
N SER A 79 15.36 4.63 10.45
CA SER A 79 16.19 5.55 11.24
C SER A 79 15.99 7.03 10.87
N GLY A 80 15.28 7.32 9.78
CA GLY A 80 14.97 8.66 9.28
C GLY A 80 13.49 9.04 9.45
N ASP A 81 12.91 9.55 8.38
CA ASP A 81 11.52 10.03 8.32
C ASP A 81 10.47 8.92 8.18
N LYS A 82 10.92 7.67 8.02
CA LYS A 82 10.11 6.47 7.79
C LYS A 82 9.30 6.50 6.49
N LEU A 83 9.73 7.31 5.53
CA LEU A 83 9.10 7.40 4.21
C LEU A 83 9.90 6.60 3.18
N ILE A 84 9.18 5.85 2.35
CA ILE A 84 9.73 5.09 1.23
C ILE A 84 8.84 5.27 0.01
N GLY A 85 9.39 5.11 -1.17
CA GLY A 85 8.61 4.96 -2.40
C GLY A 85 8.40 3.48 -2.70
N VAL A 86 7.16 3.05 -2.87
CA VAL A 86 6.82 1.66 -3.19
C VAL A 86 6.38 1.59 -4.63
N VAL A 87 6.99 0.71 -5.40
CA VAL A 87 6.73 0.58 -6.84
C VAL A 87 6.63 -0.91 -7.20
N SER A 88 5.64 -1.28 -7.99
CA SER A 88 5.51 -2.67 -8.45
C SER A 88 6.56 -3.01 -9.50
N GLN A 89 7.11 -4.23 -9.43
CA GLN A 89 7.93 -4.80 -10.48
C GLN A 89 7.09 -5.05 -11.73
N LYS A 90 7.68 -4.87 -12.92
CA LYS A 90 7.06 -5.23 -14.21
C LYS A 90 6.93 -6.75 -14.34
N ASP A 91 7.94 -7.48 -13.86
CA ASP A 91 7.99 -8.94 -13.82
C ASP A 91 8.35 -9.40 -12.40
N GLY A 92 7.44 -10.09 -11.74
CA GLY A 92 7.63 -10.62 -10.39
C GLY A 92 8.65 -11.76 -10.30
N SER A 93 9.07 -12.35 -11.42
CA SER A 93 10.08 -13.42 -11.46
C SER A 93 11.51 -12.88 -11.25
N VAL A 94 11.74 -11.60 -11.52
CA VAL A 94 13.06 -10.97 -11.37
C VAL A 94 13.43 -10.90 -9.89
N SER A 95 14.50 -11.62 -9.51
CA SER A 95 14.92 -11.71 -8.10
C SER A 95 15.59 -10.43 -7.60
N ASN A 96 16.40 -9.79 -8.43
CA ASN A 96 17.12 -8.55 -8.12
C ASN A 96 16.75 -7.45 -9.11
N PRO A 97 15.60 -6.80 -8.94
CA PRO A 97 15.14 -5.79 -9.88
C PRO A 97 16.06 -4.56 -9.89
N THR A 98 16.31 -4.08 -11.09
CA THR A 98 16.99 -2.83 -11.37
C THR A 98 15.96 -1.74 -11.71
N GLN A 99 16.41 -0.52 -12.01
CA GLN A 99 15.54 0.56 -12.47
C GLN A 99 14.69 0.20 -13.70
N SER A 100 15.18 -0.66 -14.60
CA SER A 100 14.45 -1.08 -15.81
C SER A 100 13.30 -2.05 -15.52
N ASP A 101 13.34 -2.75 -14.39
CA ASP A 101 12.44 -3.82 -14.01
C ASP A 101 11.23 -3.34 -13.19
N ILE A 102 11.17 -2.04 -12.88
CA ILE A 102 10.11 -1.44 -12.09
C ILE A 102 9.27 -0.44 -12.90
N ASN A 103 8.04 -0.21 -12.46
CA ASN A 103 7.19 0.82 -13.03
C ASN A 103 7.63 2.22 -12.58
N ASN A 104 7.24 3.25 -13.33
CA ASN A 104 7.61 4.64 -13.02
C ASN A 104 6.66 5.30 -12.01
N ILE A 105 5.44 4.78 -11.87
CA ILE A 105 4.44 5.29 -10.94
C ILE A 105 4.42 4.39 -9.72
N GLY A 106 4.45 5.00 -8.55
CA GLY A 106 4.38 4.34 -7.26
C GLY A 106 3.60 5.14 -6.23
N THR A 107 3.64 4.66 -5.01
CA THR A 107 2.99 5.28 -3.86
C THR A 107 4.01 5.56 -2.76
N VAL A 108 4.04 6.78 -2.25
CA VAL A 108 4.79 7.11 -1.03
C VAL A 108 4.14 6.34 0.11
N ALA A 109 4.94 5.61 0.85
CA ALA A 109 4.48 4.83 1.99
C ALA A 109 5.19 5.23 3.27
N LYS A 110 4.44 5.28 4.37
CA LYS A 110 5.00 5.44 5.71
C LYS A 110 5.16 4.09 6.37
N ILE A 111 6.35 3.82 6.91
CA ILE A 111 6.61 2.64 7.73
C ILE A 111 5.96 2.86 9.09
N LEU A 112 4.94 2.06 9.42
CA LEU A 112 4.25 2.12 10.71
C LEU A 112 4.95 1.24 11.75
N ARG A 113 5.35 0.02 11.36
CA ARG A 113 6.05 -0.95 12.21
C ARG A 113 7.12 -1.69 11.43
N VAL A 114 8.17 -2.09 12.12
CA VAL A 114 9.21 -3.00 11.63
C VAL A 114 9.30 -4.17 12.60
N LEU A 115 9.09 -5.38 12.09
CA LEU A 115 9.17 -6.63 12.83
C LEU A 115 10.37 -7.42 12.33
N GLN A 116 11.26 -7.81 13.22
CA GLN A 116 12.38 -8.69 12.88
C GLN A 116 11.94 -10.14 13.08
N MET A 117 11.99 -10.90 12.00
CA MET A 117 11.64 -12.32 12.02
C MET A 117 12.83 -13.16 12.49
N PRO A 118 12.58 -14.35 13.10
CA PRO A 118 13.65 -15.23 13.58
C PRO A 118 14.63 -15.70 12.50
N ASP A 119 14.19 -15.74 11.24
CA ASP A 119 14.98 -16.10 10.07
C ASP A 119 15.88 -14.97 9.54
N GLY A 120 15.87 -13.81 10.21
CA GLY A 120 16.64 -12.63 9.83
C GLY A 120 15.95 -11.72 8.81
N ASN A 121 14.80 -12.11 8.27
CA ASN A 121 13.99 -11.26 7.41
C ASN A 121 13.33 -10.13 8.19
N LEU A 122 12.97 -9.05 7.50
CA LEU A 122 12.19 -7.95 8.07
C LEU A 122 10.78 -7.96 7.49
N THR A 123 9.79 -7.94 8.37
CA THR A 123 8.40 -7.64 7.96
C THR A 123 8.08 -6.21 8.39
N ILE A 124 7.59 -5.42 7.45
CA ILE A 124 7.16 -4.05 7.71
C ILE A 124 5.67 -3.92 7.46
N ILE A 125 5.03 -3.10 8.28
CA ILE A 125 3.65 -2.65 8.03
C ILE A 125 3.75 -1.24 7.48
N ILE A 126 3.23 -1.03 6.28
CA ILE A 126 3.30 0.24 5.56
C ILE A 126 1.91 0.76 5.22
N GLN A 127 1.76 2.08 5.24
CA GLN A 127 0.57 2.78 4.80
C GLN A 127 0.85 3.63 3.59
N GLY A 128 0.07 3.47 2.54
CA GLY A 128 0.12 4.33 1.36
C GLY A 128 -0.34 5.75 1.66
N LYS A 129 0.39 6.73 1.12
CA LYS A 129 0.10 8.15 1.28
C LYS A 129 -0.35 8.78 -0.03
N LYS A 130 0.58 9.15 -0.89
CA LYS A 130 0.35 9.83 -2.15
C LYS A 130 1.01 9.09 -3.29
N ARG A 131 0.48 9.23 -4.49
CA ARG A 131 1.13 8.72 -5.70
C ARG A 131 2.25 9.64 -6.14
N PHE A 132 3.27 9.05 -6.71
CA PHE A 132 4.38 9.77 -7.30
C PHE A 132 4.78 9.17 -8.66
N ASN A 133 5.47 9.97 -9.45
CA ASN A 133 6.17 9.53 -10.65
C ASN A 133 7.68 9.67 -10.45
N ILE A 134 8.44 8.67 -10.85
CA ILE A 134 9.91 8.71 -10.86
C ILE A 134 10.36 9.66 -11.99
N LYS A 135 11.10 10.69 -11.63
CA LYS A 135 11.74 11.61 -12.60
C LYS A 135 13.05 11.04 -13.12
N SER A 136 13.90 10.60 -12.19
CA SER A 136 15.23 10.08 -12.49
C SER A 136 15.72 9.20 -11.36
N PHE A 137 16.54 8.23 -11.71
CA PHE A 137 17.25 7.42 -10.72
C PHE A 137 18.55 8.08 -10.33
N ILE A 138 18.87 8.08 -9.04
CA ILE A 138 20.08 8.70 -8.47
C ILE A 138 21.14 7.63 -8.20
N SER A 139 20.73 6.49 -7.62
CA SER A 139 21.63 5.37 -7.33
C SER A 139 20.87 4.06 -7.29
N GLU A 140 21.58 2.93 -7.43
CA GLU A 140 21.07 1.58 -7.23
C GLU A 140 21.72 0.85 -6.05
N ASP A 141 22.79 1.38 -5.51
CA ASP A 141 23.51 0.85 -4.36
C ASP A 141 23.60 1.90 -3.23
N PRO A 142 23.39 1.50 -1.97
CA PRO A 142 23.05 0.15 -1.45
C PRO A 142 21.60 -0.27 -1.70
N PHE A 143 20.76 0.61 -2.21
CA PHE A 143 19.36 0.42 -2.64
C PHE A 143 19.01 1.48 -3.69
N ILE A 144 17.89 1.29 -4.38
CA ILE A 144 17.43 2.24 -5.39
C ILE A 144 17.02 3.55 -4.70
N LEU A 145 17.62 4.64 -5.14
CA LEU A 145 17.25 6.00 -4.75
C LEU A 145 16.81 6.77 -6.00
N ALA A 146 15.69 7.47 -5.93
CA ALA A 146 15.14 8.19 -7.07
C ALA A 146 14.62 9.58 -6.69
N SER A 147 14.74 10.51 -7.64
CA SER A 147 14.03 11.79 -7.62
C SER A 147 12.61 11.57 -8.11
N VAL A 148 11.64 12.12 -7.39
CA VAL A 148 10.22 11.88 -7.62
C VAL A 148 9.43 13.18 -7.71
N THR A 149 8.25 13.10 -8.33
CA THR A 149 7.25 14.18 -8.38
C THR A 149 5.92 13.64 -7.93
N GLU A 150 5.22 14.38 -7.09
CA GLU A 150 3.86 14.06 -6.68
C GLU A 150 2.93 14.02 -7.89
N LEU A 151 2.07 12.99 -7.93
CA LEU A 151 0.95 12.91 -8.84
C LEU A 151 -0.32 13.31 -8.10
N LEU A 152 -0.92 14.41 -8.56
CA LEU A 152 -2.16 14.89 -7.99
C LEU A 152 -3.35 14.07 -8.50
N ASP A 153 -4.20 13.62 -7.60
CA ASP A 153 -5.46 12.98 -7.97
C ASP A 153 -6.46 14.04 -8.45
N LEU A 154 -7.08 13.78 -9.60
CA LEU A 154 -8.17 14.60 -10.10
C LEU A 154 -9.42 14.28 -9.26
N LYS A 155 -9.92 15.28 -8.54
CA LYS A 155 -11.16 15.14 -7.78
C LYS A 155 -12.36 15.49 -8.66
N PRO A 156 -13.45 14.70 -8.61
CA PRO A 156 -14.70 15.07 -9.29
C PRO A 156 -15.30 16.34 -8.70
N GLU A 157 -16.19 16.99 -9.43
CA GLU A 157 -16.98 18.10 -8.90
C GLU A 157 -17.84 17.62 -7.73
N LYS A 158 -18.09 18.52 -6.75
CA LYS A 158 -18.69 18.17 -5.46
C LYS A 158 -20.08 17.52 -5.59
N ASP A 159 -20.83 17.82 -6.66
CA ASP A 159 -22.20 17.32 -6.91
C ASP A 159 -22.32 16.51 -8.22
N ASP A 160 -21.24 15.86 -8.66
CA ASP A 160 -21.28 15.01 -9.86
C ASP A 160 -22.14 13.77 -9.60
N LYS A 161 -23.41 13.85 -10.07
CA LYS A 161 -24.40 12.78 -9.92
C LYS A 161 -23.97 11.48 -10.61
N LYS A 162 -23.26 11.58 -11.73
CA LYS A 162 -22.78 10.41 -12.47
C LYS A 162 -21.67 9.70 -11.68
N PHE A 163 -20.74 10.47 -11.12
CA PHE A 163 -19.68 9.93 -10.27
C PHE A 163 -20.28 9.24 -9.03
N ASN A 164 -21.20 9.90 -8.33
CA ASN A 164 -21.85 9.34 -7.14
C ASN A 164 -22.62 8.03 -7.46
N ALA A 165 -23.38 7.99 -8.54
CA ALA A 165 -24.07 6.77 -8.99
C ALA A 165 -23.07 5.64 -9.34
N THR A 166 -21.91 5.98 -9.89
CA THR A 166 -20.84 4.99 -10.16
C THR A 166 -20.26 4.43 -8.87
N ILE A 167 -20.01 5.28 -7.87
CA ILE A 167 -19.54 4.85 -6.54
C ILE A 167 -20.55 3.92 -5.87
N ASP A 168 -21.84 4.24 -5.92
CA ASP A 168 -22.89 3.37 -5.37
C ASP A 168 -22.89 1.99 -6.07
N SER A 169 -22.75 1.99 -7.38
CA SER A 169 -22.64 0.75 -8.16
C SER A 169 -21.40 -0.07 -7.80
N ILE A 170 -20.26 0.58 -7.55
CA ILE A 170 -19.03 -0.09 -7.09
C ILE A 170 -19.28 -0.76 -5.73
N LYS A 171 -19.90 -0.07 -4.78
CA LYS A 171 -20.24 -0.63 -3.47
C LYS A 171 -21.13 -1.87 -3.59
N ASP A 172 -22.21 -1.78 -4.38
CA ASP A 172 -23.16 -2.87 -4.57
C ASP A 172 -22.49 -4.10 -5.20
N LEU A 173 -21.69 -3.90 -6.24
CA LEU A 173 -20.94 -4.97 -6.90
C LEU A 173 -19.89 -5.59 -5.98
N SER A 174 -19.17 -4.79 -5.21
CA SER A 174 -18.20 -5.27 -4.24
C SER A 174 -18.85 -6.14 -3.17
N LEU A 175 -19.98 -5.70 -2.61
CA LEU A 175 -20.75 -6.47 -1.64
C LEU A 175 -21.25 -7.80 -2.22
N LYS A 176 -21.70 -7.78 -3.50
CA LYS A 176 -22.11 -9.01 -4.18
C LYS A 176 -20.95 -9.98 -4.35
N ILE A 177 -19.76 -9.50 -4.80
CA ILE A 177 -18.57 -10.32 -4.95
C ILE A 177 -18.16 -10.95 -3.61
N ILE A 178 -18.19 -10.18 -2.53
CA ILE A 178 -17.85 -10.67 -1.18
C ILE A 178 -18.84 -11.76 -0.74
N ASN A 179 -20.14 -11.53 -0.93
CA ASN A 179 -21.15 -12.49 -0.52
C ASN A 179 -21.13 -13.79 -1.34
N ASP A 180 -20.77 -13.70 -2.62
CA ASP A 180 -20.74 -14.85 -3.54
C ASP A 180 -19.41 -15.64 -3.45
N ASN A 181 -18.39 -15.10 -2.78
CA ASN A 181 -17.07 -15.72 -2.68
C ASN A 181 -16.75 -16.15 -1.23
N PRO A 182 -16.81 -17.46 -0.91
CA PRO A 182 -16.55 -17.95 0.45
C PRO A 182 -15.10 -17.76 0.93
N ASN A 183 -14.18 -17.42 0.03
CA ASN A 183 -12.78 -17.18 0.39
C ASN A 183 -12.50 -15.74 0.84
N ILE A 184 -13.49 -14.84 0.73
CA ILE A 184 -13.38 -13.47 1.21
C ILE A 184 -14.02 -13.39 2.59
N PRO A 185 -13.30 -12.88 3.61
CA PRO A 185 -13.86 -12.71 4.95
C PRO A 185 -15.10 -11.81 4.95
N THR A 186 -16.11 -12.15 5.74
CA THR A 186 -17.35 -11.36 5.86
C THR A 186 -17.11 -9.95 6.39
N GLU A 187 -16.02 -9.75 7.14
CA GLU A 187 -15.54 -8.45 7.64
C GLU A 187 -15.27 -7.45 6.52
N ALA A 188 -14.91 -7.94 5.33
CA ALA A 188 -14.75 -7.09 4.15
C ALA A 188 -16.06 -6.38 3.75
N SER A 189 -17.22 -7.01 3.94
CA SER A 189 -18.53 -6.37 3.74
C SER A 189 -18.76 -5.21 4.69
N PHE A 190 -18.32 -5.36 5.95
CA PHE A 190 -18.40 -4.30 6.94
C PHE A 190 -17.48 -3.13 6.56
N ALA A 191 -16.26 -3.42 6.12
CA ALA A 191 -15.32 -2.40 5.65
C ALA A 191 -15.93 -1.59 4.48
N ILE A 192 -16.40 -2.24 3.42
CA ILE A 192 -17.01 -1.57 2.26
C ILE A 192 -18.18 -0.66 2.67
N LYS A 193 -19.06 -1.11 3.58
CA LYS A 193 -20.20 -0.32 4.05
C LYS A 193 -19.80 0.92 4.84
N ASN A 194 -18.67 0.87 5.54
CA ASN A 194 -18.20 1.93 6.43
C ASN A 194 -17.14 2.85 5.81
N ILE A 195 -16.70 2.59 4.58
CA ILE A 195 -15.82 3.52 3.86
C ILE A 195 -16.63 4.74 3.42
N HIS A 196 -16.27 5.91 3.94
CA HIS A 196 -16.91 7.19 3.62
C HIS A 196 -16.16 7.97 2.53
N SER A 197 -14.84 7.77 2.39
CA SER A 197 -14.05 8.38 1.33
C SER A 197 -14.21 7.62 0.02
N ASN A 198 -14.67 8.30 -1.03
CA ASN A 198 -14.81 7.71 -2.36
C ASN A 198 -13.43 7.34 -2.94
N SER A 199 -12.40 8.17 -2.72
CA SER A 199 -11.04 7.89 -3.15
C SER A 199 -10.48 6.64 -2.47
N PHE A 200 -10.71 6.52 -1.17
CA PHE A 200 -10.27 5.34 -0.43
C PHE A 200 -11.03 4.07 -0.87
N LEU A 201 -12.33 4.17 -1.11
CA LEU A 201 -13.12 3.05 -1.64
C LEU A 201 -12.56 2.52 -2.97
N ILE A 202 -12.16 3.42 -3.87
CA ILE A 202 -11.60 3.04 -5.17
C ILE A 202 -10.24 2.37 -5.01
N ASN A 203 -9.46 2.77 -4.02
CA ASN A 203 -8.13 2.23 -3.75
C ASN A 203 -8.15 0.94 -2.92
N PHE A 204 -9.19 0.74 -2.13
CA PHE A 204 -9.38 -0.43 -1.27
C PHE A 204 -9.84 -1.68 -2.04
#